data_33e1e5de2dda1ef374583ff9aeb79869
#
_entry.id   33e1e5de2dda1ef374583ff9aeb79869
#
_cell.length_a   1.000
_cell.length_b   1.000
_cell.length_c   1.000
_cell.angle_alpha   90.00
_cell.angle_beta   90.00
_cell.angle_gamma   90.00
#
_symmetry.space_group_name_H-M   'P 1'
#
loop_
_entity.id
_entity.type
_entity.pdbx_description
1 polymer ?
#
loop_
_entity_poly.entity_id
_entity_poly.type
_entity_poly.pdbx_seq_one_letter_code
_entity_poly.pdbx_strand_id
1 'polypeptide(L)'
;MKLGYTIIYVPDVAKSLTFFEQAFGLSRRFLHESGDYGELQTGETTLAFASLGLGKSNMPNGFVAACESEKPLGFEIALVTPVVAEAHQNALLAGAAEIRPPEAK
;
A
#
# COMPACT_ATOMS: atom_id res chain seq x y z
N MET A 1 -11.90 3.48 -20.98
CA MET A 1 -11.76 3.40 -19.51
C MET A 1 -10.50 2.65 -19.17
N LYS A 2 -9.75 3.09 -18.15
CA LYS A 2 -8.54 2.39 -17.69
C LYS A 2 -8.44 2.45 -16.18
N LEU A 3 -7.77 1.47 -15.57
CA LEU A 3 -7.50 1.47 -14.14
C LEU A 3 -6.32 2.42 -13.89
N GLY A 4 -6.59 3.57 -13.26
CA GLY A 4 -5.57 4.61 -13.07
C GLY A 4 -4.91 4.56 -11.71
N TYR A 5 -5.67 4.33 -10.66
CA TYR A 5 -5.20 4.40 -9.29
C TYR A 5 -5.77 3.27 -8.44
N THR A 6 -4.94 2.76 -7.54
CA THR A 6 -5.39 1.97 -6.39
C THR A 6 -5.01 2.79 -5.16
N ILE A 7 -5.99 3.15 -4.35
CA ILE A 7 -5.79 4.03 -3.19
C ILE A 7 -6.12 3.28 -1.93
N ILE A 8 -5.18 3.24 -0.99
CA ILE A 8 -5.38 2.62 0.31
C ILE A 8 -5.47 3.72 1.37
N TYR A 9 -6.52 3.68 2.17
CA TYR A 9 -6.68 4.63 3.28
C TYR A 9 -5.92 4.12 4.49
N VAL A 10 -5.02 4.95 5.00
CA VAL A 10 -4.07 4.57 6.06
C VAL A 10 -4.01 5.67 7.14
N PRO A 11 -3.61 5.30 8.38
CA PRO A 11 -3.49 6.30 9.45
C PRO A 11 -2.32 7.27 9.25
N ASP A 12 -1.26 6.85 8.55
CA ASP A 12 -0.06 7.67 8.35
C ASP A 12 0.48 7.46 6.94
N VAL A 13 0.19 8.40 6.06
CA VAL A 13 0.57 8.32 4.64
C VAL A 13 2.09 8.29 4.48
N ALA A 14 2.81 9.16 5.17
CA ALA A 14 4.27 9.22 5.07
C ALA A 14 4.94 7.91 5.48
N LYS A 15 4.47 7.30 6.58
CA LYS A 15 4.99 6.01 7.03
C LYS A 15 4.69 4.90 6.05
N SER A 16 3.52 4.90 5.44
CA SER A 16 3.14 3.90 4.45
C SER A 16 4.02 3.99 3.22
N LEU A 17 4.29 5.20 2.73
CA LEU A 17 5.21 5.41 1.62
C LEU A 17 6.60 4.90 1.97
N THR A 18 7.12 5.26 3.14
CA THR A 18 8.45 4.83 3.59
C THR A 18 8.53 3.31 3.67
N PHE A 19 7.50 2.66 4.21
CA PHE A 19 7.48 1.19 4.28
C PHE A 19 7.61 0.57 2.89
N PHE A 20 6.83 1.03 1.93
CA PHE A 20 6.86 0.47 0.57
C PHE A 20 8.18 0.77 -0.15
N GLU A 21 8.79 1.92 0.12
CA GLU A 21 10.12 2.24 -0.39
C GLU A 21 11.16 1.25 0.14
N GLN A 22 11.15 1.00 1.44
CA GLN A 22 12.12 0.13 2.09
C GLN A 22 11.87 -1.35 1.81
N ALA A 23 10.61 -1.77 1.85
CA ALA A 23 10.25 -3.17 1.69
C ALA A 23 10.42 -3.66 0.25
N PHE A 24 10.06 -2.85 -0.72
CA PHE A 24 9.95 -3.26 -2.12
C PHE A 24 10.81 -2.46 -3.09
N GLY A 25 11.55 -1.47 -2.60
CA GLY A 25 12.40 -0.65 -3.46
C GLY A 25 11.63 0.26 -4.42
N LEU A 26 10.37 0.52 -4.13
CA LEU A 26 9.57 1.43 -4.95
C LEU A 26 9.97 2.87 -4.69
N SER A 27 9.84 3.71 -5.71
CA SER A 27 10.17 5.13 -5.59
C SER A 27 8.92 5.95 -5.28
N ARG A 28 9.07 6.92 -4.39
CA ARG A 28 8.02 7.87 -4.08
C ARG A 28 7.87 8.84 -5.26
N ARG A 29 6.63 9.01 -5.72
CA ARG A 29 6.35 10.03 -6.73
C ARG A 29 6.19 11.39 -6.07
N PHE A 30 5.36 11.49 -5.04
CA PHE A 30 5.25 12.68 -4.21
C PHE A 30 4.47 12.39 -2.94
N LEU A 31 4.59 13.29 -1.97
CA LEU A 31 3.75 13.36 -0.79
C LEU A 31 3.20 14.78 -0.73
N HIS A 32 1.87 14.93 -0.71
CA HIS A 32 1.22 16.22 -0.62
C HIS A 32 1.63 16.90 0.69
N GLU A 33 1.79 18.21 0.67
CA GLU A 33 2.23 18.99 1.84
C GLU A 33 1.29 18.84 3.05
N SER A 34 0.00 18.56 2.82
CA SER A 34 -0.97 18.30 3.89
C SER A 34 -0.68 17.01 4.65
N GLY A 35 0.07 16.07 4.05
CA GLY A 35 0.26 14.74 4.59
C GLY A 35 -0.91 13.79 4.36
N ASP A 36 -1.96 14.23 3.68
CA ASP A 36 -3.18 13.43 3.50
C ASP A 36 -3.16 12.52 2.30
N TYR A 37 -2.20 12.70 1.39
CA TYR A 37 -2.15 11.93 0.15
C TYR A 37 -0.72 11.82 -0.38
N GLY A 38 -0.37 10.65 -0.87
CA GLY A 38 0.92 10.41 -1.49
C GLY A 38 0.89 9.28 -2.49
N GLU A 39 1.81 9.29 -3.43
CA GLU A 39 1.88 8.31 -4.51
C GLU A 39 3.25 7.66 -4.61
N LEU A 40 3.23 6.38 -4.99
CA LEU A 40 4.42 5.65 -5.41
C LEU A 40 4.47 5.60 -6.94
N GLN A 41 5.67 5.47 -7.48
CA GLN A 41 5.85 5.27 -8.91
C GLN A 41 5.74 3.77 -9.19
N THR A 42 4.60 3.34 -9.72
CA THR A 42 4.28 1.93 -9.91
C THR A 42 3.85 1.59 -11.34
N GLY A 43 4.20 2.45 -12.30
CA GLY A 43 3.84 2.21 -13.70
C GLY A 43 2.55 2.92 -14.10
N GLU A 44 1.76 2.29 -14.98
CA GLU A 44 0.55 2.91 -15.51
C GLU A 44 -0.58 3.00 -14.49
N THR A 45 -0.64 2.06 -13.55
CA THR A 45 -1.57 2.12 -12.43
C THR A 45 -0.80 2.57 -11.20
N THR A 46 -1.23 3.67 -10.62
CA THR A 46 -0.57 4.27 -9.47
C THR A 46 -1.07 3.67 -8.17
N LEU A 47 -0.16 3.17 -7.34
CA LEU A 47 -0.47 2.81 -5.97
C LEU A 47 -0.29 4.07 -5.11
N ALA A 48 -1.35 4.45 -4.42
CA ALA A 48 -1.37 5.66 -3.61
C ALA A 48 -1.92 5.37 -2.22
N PHE A 49 -1.62 6.28 -1.30
CA PHE A 49 -2.11 6.24 0.07
C PHE A 49 -2.81 7.55 0.39
N ALA A 50 -3.91 7.47 1.10
CA ALA A 50 -4.66 8.63 1.56
C ALA A 50 -4.97 8.46 3.03
N SER A 51 -5.13 9.59 3.75
CA SER A 51 -5.44 9.56 5.18
C SER A 51 -6.84 9.00 5.43
N LEU A 52 -7.05 8.48 6.63
CA LEU A 52 -8.38 8.03 7.06
C LEU A 52 -9.39 9.18 7.02
N GLY A 53 -8.94 10.41 7.33
CA GLY A 53 -9.80 11.59 7.25
C GLY A 53 -10.29 11.86 5.84
N LEU A 54 -9.40 11.71 4.85
CA LEU A 54 -9.78 11.85 3.44
C LEU A 54 -10.75 10.74 3.03
N GLY A 55 -10.54 9.52 3.53
CA GLY A 55 -11.46 8.41 3.30
C GLY A 55 -12.86 8.70 3.82
N LYS A 56 -12.97 9.27 5.00
CA LYS A 56 -14.26 9.67 5.58
C LYS A 56 -14.96 10.70 4.72
N SER A 57 -14.21 11.65 4.19
CA SER A 57 -14.73 12.68 3.29
C SER A 57 -15.29 12.07 2.00
N ASN A 58 -14.59 11.07 1.45
CA ASN A 58 -14.99 10.42 0.20
C ASN A 58 -16.11 9.40 0.38
N MET A 59 -16.24 8.82 1.56
CA MET A 59 -17.23 7.78 1.87
C MET A 59 -18.03 8.17 3.11
N PRO A 60 -19.01 9.08 2.96
CA PRO A 60 -19.74 9.64 4.11
C PRO A 60 -20.52 8.60 4.92
N ASN A 61 -20.84 7.46 4.33
CA ASN A 61 -21.53 6.39 5.05
C ASN A 61 -20.57 5.43 5.74
N GLY A 62 -19.27 5.73 5.72
CA GLY A 62 -18.25 4.97 6.40
C GLY A 62 -17.58 3.91 5.54
N PHE A 63 -16.50 3.34 6.06
CA PHE A 63 -15.74 2.26 5.45
C PHE A 63 -14.98 1.51 6.53
N VAL A 64 -14.51 0.32 6.20
CA VAL A 64 -13.64 -0.45 7.09
C VAL A 64 -12.19 -0.19 6.68
N ALA A 65 -11.43 0.49 7.53
CA ALA A 65 -10.02 0.70 7.28
C ALA A 65 -9.26 -0.61 7.41
N ALA A 66 -8.28 -0.84 6.52
CA ALA A 66 -7.50 -2.08 6.56
C ALA A 66 -6.81 -2.27 7.91
N CYS A 67 -6.31 -1.19 8.53
CA CYS A 67 -5.65 -1.23 9.83
C CYS A 67 -6.58 -1.58 11.00
N GLU A 68 -7.89 -1.48 10.82
CA GLU A 68 -8.89 -1.74 11.85
C GLU A 68 -9.60 -3.08 11.66
N SER A 69 -9.30 -3.79 10.57
CA SER A 69 -9.92 -5.07 10.28
C SER A 69 -9.17 -6.20 10.99
N GLU A 70 -9.92 -7.08 11.65
CA GLU A 70 -9.34 -8.27 12.30
C GLU A 70 -8.76 -9.25 11.28
N LYS A 71 -9.31 -9.26 10.08
CA LYS A 71 -8.89 -10.15 8.99
C LYS A 71 -8.49 -9.33 7.78
N PRO A 72 -7.66 -9.89 6.89
CA PRO A 72 -7.41 -9.24 5.60
C PRO A 72 -8.72 -8.96 4.87
N LEU A 73 -8.80 -7.81 4.23
CA LEU A 73 -9.96 -7.46 3.42
C LEU A 73 -10.01 -8.33 2.15
N GLY A 74 -11.17 -8.40 1.51
CA GLY A 74 -11.41 -9.32 0.40
C GLY A 74 -10.77 -8.93 -0.93
N PHE A 75 -9.58 -8.35 -0.91
CA PHE A 75 -8.81 -8.04 -2.10
C PHE A 75 -7.32 -8.10 -1.78
N GLU A 76 -6.49 -8.13 -2.81
CA GLU A 76 -5.04 -8.09 -2.62
C GLU A 76 -4.38 -7.24 -3.71
N ILE A 77 -3.19 -6.72 -3.39
CA ILE A 77 -2.36 -5.99 -4.34
C ILE A 77 -1.13 -6.85 -4.59
N ALA A 78 -0.90 -7.20 -5.85
CA ALA A 78 0.20 -8.05 -6.22
C ALA A 78 1.31 -7.22 -6.88
N LEU A 79 2.50 -7.31 -6.32
CA LEU A 79 3.70 -6.74 -6.92
C LEU A 79 4.47 -7.86 -7.60
N VAL A 80 4.90 -7.64 -8.83
CA VAL A 80 5.57 -8.66 -9.64
C VAL A 80 7.06 -8.40 -9.66
N THR A 81 7.84 -9.44 -9.38
CA THR A 81 9.30 -9.34 -9.37
C THR A 81 9.90 -10.70 -9.79
N PRO A 82 11.06 -10.71 -10.47
CA PRO A 82 11.76 -11.97 -10.77
C PRO A 82 12.47 -12.56 -9.54
N VAL A 83 12.54 -11.85 -8.40
CA VAL A 83 13.27 -12.27 -7.20
C VAL A 83 12.34 -12.31 -5.98
N VAL A 84 11.29 -13.14 -6.05
CA VAL A 84 10.23 -13.21 -5.04
C VAL A 84 10.77 -13.50 -3.64
N ALA A 85 11.66 -14.46 -3.49
CA ALA A 85 12.19 -14.83 -2.17
C ALA A 85 12.93 -13.67 -1.51
N GLU A 86 13.73 -12.94 -2.27
CA GLU A 86 14.47 -11.78 -1.78
C GLU A 86 13.51 -10.64 -1.42
N ALA A 87 12.54 -10.37 -2.27
CA ALA A 87 11.55 -9.33 -2.01
C ALA A 87 10.73 -9.64 -0.76
N HIS A 88 10.35 -10.90 -0.57
CA HIS A 88 9.63 -11.35 0.62
C HIS A 88 10.47 -11.12 1.89
N GLN A 89 11.75 -11.51 1.84
CA GLN A 89 12.66 -11.32 2.98
C GLN A 89 12.84 -9.84 3.30
N ASN A 90 13.01 -8.99 2.29
CA ASN A 90 13.14 -7.55 2.48
C ASN A 90 11.87 -6.94 3.11
N ALA A 91 10.69 -7.42 2.72
CA ALA A 91 9.44 -6.96 3.31
C ALA A 91 9.38 -7.30 4.80
N LEU A 92 9.78 -8.52 5.18
CA LEU A 92 9.82 -8.93 6.59
C LEU A 92 10.81 -8.07 7.38
N LEU A 93 11.98 -7.80 6.83
CA LEU A 93 12.99 -6.95 7.47
C LEU A 93 12.49 -5.52 7.65
N ALA A 94 11.65 -5.02 6.75
CA ALA A 94 11.05 -3.69 6.84
C ALA A 94 9.85 -3.63 7.79
N GLY A 95 9.40 -4.77 8.32
CA GLY A 95 8.35 -4.82 9.33
C GLY A 95 7.03 -5.46 8.89
N ALA A 96 6.98 -6.06 7.70
CA ALA A 96 5.77 -6.77 7.26
C ALA A 96 5.53 -8.02 8.10
N ALA A 97 4.26 -8.37 8.29
CA ALA A 97 3.86 -9.63 8.91
C ALA A 97 3.63 -10.68 7.84
N GLU A 98 4.26 -11.83 7.98
CA GLU A 98 4.09 -12.93 7.04
C GLU A 98 2.74 -13.61 7.24
N ILE A 99 1.99 -13.75 6.17
CA ILE A 99 0.76 -14.56 6.18
C ILE A 99 1.10 -15.97 5.72
N ARG A 100 1.87 -16.08 4.63
CA ARG A 100 2.35 -17.35 4.08
C ARG A 100 3.72 -17.14 3.44
N PRO A 101 4.61 -18.14 3.51
CA PRO A 101 5.89 -18.04 2.81
C PRO A 101 5.69 -18.14 1.29
N PRO A 102 6.67 -17.67 0.49
CA PRO A 102 6.62 -17.85 -0.95
C PRO A 102 6.57 -19.34 -1.33
N GLU A 103 5.76 -19.65 -2.32
CA GLU A 103 5.68 -21.01 -2.85
C GLU A 103 5.47 -20.98 -4.37
N ALA A 104 5.93 -22.01 -5.05
CA ALA A 104 5.68 -22.14 -6.49
C ALA A 104 4.21 -22.46 -6.75
N LYS A 105 3.66 -21.86 -7.76
CA LYS A 105 2.25 -22.04 -8.16
C LYS A 105 2.12 -22.84 -9.45
#